data_18a1df7b97959dff6419cf40c30c589f
#
_entry.id   18a1df7b97959dff6419cf40c30c589f
#
_cell.length_a   1.000
_cell.length_b   1.000
_cell.length_c   1.000
_cell.angle_alpha   90.00
_cell.angle_beta   90.00
_cell.angle_gamma   90.00
#
_symmetry.space_group_name_H-M   'P 1'
#
loop_
_entity.id
_entity.type
_entity.pdbx_description
1 polymer ?
#
loop_
_entity_poly.entity_id
_entity_poly.type
_entity_poly.pdbx_seq_one_letter_code
_entity_poly.pdbx_strand_id
1 'polypeptide(L)'
;MKVKITDVAKASGVSIATVSHVINHTRYVSPETTRKVEKAIQALGYSPDITARNFKKGRKGLVGMLVPDLSYGRSSLILKQLEEVMATAKMHLIVSNTKASPQQEAEQLKLLTSGLVDGLIIQSSCADYQQIAPCIPRDFPMVFIDHPLKNCPYPTLVVSSYTALYQGVEDLIRQGHSQIGYIADQAHIAYSIERLDAYRAAVRDYDLPIGDSLIAYAHPQTKTAYFCAQGLIEKKCTAIVVSNNGIALETLKYLNIHHLQVGTDVELLGFSGSDWYGYRTEKIAQVSQPTEEMARMAGQQLLEQIQQPKTCARTTVLHSTYIPKKQAKEFSYV
;
A
#
# COMPACT_ATOMS: atom_id res chain seq x y z
N MET A 1 -1.64 21.31 34.41
CA MET A 1 -0.33 21.84 33.96
C MET A 1 0.53 20.65 33.52
N LYS A 2 1.14 20.66 32.33
CA LYS A 2 1.93 19.49 31.83
C LYS A 2 3.24 19.42 32.63
N VAL A 3 3.51 18.29 33.29
CA VAL A 3 4.77 18.07 34.06
C VAL A 3 5.96 18.12 33.11
N LYS A 4 7.02 18.83 33.52
CA LYS A 4 8.24 19.01 32.74
C LYS A 4 9.40 18.18 33.31
N ILE A 5 10.44 17.94 32.51
CA ILE A 5 11.66 17.26 32.96
C ILE A 5 12.33 17.98 34.13
N THR A 6 12.16 19.30 34.23
CA THR A 6 12.62 20.12 35.35
C THR A 6 11.96 19.75 36.67
N ASP A 7 10.70 19.36 36.65
CA ASP A 7 9.95 18.98 37.83
C ASP A 7 10.42 17.60 38.33
N VAL A 8 10.71 16.68 37.40
CA VAL A 8 11.33 15.38 37.75
C VAL A 8 12.71 15.56 38.34
N ALA A 9 13.54 16.44 37.77
CA ALA A 9 14.87 16.75 38.31
C ALA A 9 14.80 17.30 39.73
N LYS A 10 13.88 18.23 40.00
CA LYS A 10 13.62 18.78 41.32
C LYS A 10 13.13 17.73 42.31
N ALA A 11 12.17 16.88 41.89
CA ALA A 11 11.62 15.84 42.77
C ALA A 11 12.62 14.71 43.08
N SER A 12 13.50 14.37 42.14
CA SER A 12 14.52 13.32 42.31
C SER A 12 15.84 13.83 42.94
N GLY A 13 16.01 15.14 43.07
CA GLY A 13 17.23 15.75 43.62
C GLY A 13 18.47 15.62 42.74
N VAL A 14 18.29 15.48 41.41
CA VAL A 14 19.40 15.34 40.46
C VAL A 14 19.30 16.38 39.32
N SER A 15 20.38 16.52 38.56
CA SER A 15 20.38 17.44 37.41
C SER A 15 19.44 16.98 36.27
N ILE A 16 18.95 17.93 35.47
CA ILE A 16 18.16 17.64 34.26
C ILE A 16 18.94 16.70 33.33
N ALA A 17 20.25 16.86 33.21
CA ALA A 17 21.11 15.99 32.42
C ALA A 17 21.08 14.54 32.93
N THR A 18 21.13 14.35 34.27
CA THR A 18 21.04 13.03 34.89
C THR A 18 19.67 12.38 34.60
N VAL A 19 18.58 13.12 34.76
CA VAL A 19 17.24 12.64 34.41
C VAL A 19 17.18 12.22 32.91
N SER A 20 17.74 13.04 32.03
CA SER A 20 17.82 12.74 30.61
C SER A 20 18.65 11.48 30.32
N HIS A 21 19.75 11.26 31.03
CA HIS A 21 20.57 10.06 30.88
C HIS A 21 19.84 8.80 31.36
N VAL A 22 19.08 8.86 32.43
CA VAL A 22 18.25 7.74 32.93
C VAL A 22 17.17 7.40 31.91
N ILE A 23 16.40 8.39 31.46
CA ILE A 23 15.29 8.18 30.53
C ILE A 23 15.76 7.63 29.16
N ASN A 24 16.91 8.10 28.68
CA ASN A 24 17.39 7.75 27.32
C ASN A 24 18.48 6.67 27.30
N HIS A 25 18.93 6.19 28.47
CA HIS A 25 20.01 5.19 28.58
C HIS A 25 21.29 5.60 27.83
N THR A 26 21.59 6.90 27.78
CA THR A 26 22.70 7.45 26.97
C THR A 26 24.04 7.45 27.69
N ARG A 27 24.05 7.28 29.02
CA ARG A 27 25.25 7.20 29.85
C ARG A 27 24.94 6.36 31.09
N TYR A 28 25.96 5.74 31.64
CA TYR A 28 25.82 5.03 32.91
C TYR A 28 25.40 5.98 34.05
N VAL A 29 24.37 5.60 34.80
CA VAL A 29 23.89 6.25 36.01
C VAL A 29 23.78 5.15 37.09
N SER A 30 24.17 5.45 38.31
CA SER A 30 24.13 4.46 39.38
C SER A 30 22.71 3.91 39.60
N PRO A 31 22.55 2.62 39.97
CA PRO A 31 21.24 2.02 40.24
C PRO A 31 20.40 2.77 41.27
N GLU A 32 21.02 3.35 42.26
CA GLU A 32 20.35 4.17 43.29
C GLU A 32 19.75 5.44 42.69
N THR A 33 20.53 6.16 41.89
CA THR A 33 20.09 7.39 41.22
C THR A 33 18.99 7.08 40.19
N THR A 34 19.14 5.99 39.44
CA THR A 34 18.13 5.54 38.50
C THR A 34 16.78 5.30 39.19
N ARG A 35 16.77 4.56 40.29
CA ARG A 35 15.56 4.31 41.10
C ARG A 35 14.90 5.60 41.62
N LYS A 36 15.70 6.60 42.05
CA LYS A 36 15.19 7.91 42.51
C LYS A 36 14.47 8.63 41.36
N VAL A 37 15.06 8.65 40.18
CA VAL A 37 14.47 9.28 38.98
C VAL A 37 13.21 8.56 38.55
N GLU A 38 13.22 7.23 38.46
CA GLU A 38 12.06 6.41 38.06
C GLU A 38 10.86 6.61 39.01
N LYS A 39 11.11 6.62 40.34
CA LYS A 39 10.08 6.93 41.34
C LYS A 39 9.49 8.33 41.14
N ALA A 40 10.33 9.34 40.87
CA ALA A 40 9.85 10.70 40.60
C ALA A 40 9.04 10.79 39.32
N ILE A 41 9.45 10.10 38.25
CA ILE A 41 8.69 9.99 36.99
C ILE A 41 7.31 9.41 37.25
N GLN A 42 7.25 8.30 37.98
CA GLN A 42 5.99 7.60 38.27
C GLN A 42 5.08 8.44 39.19
N ALA A 43 5.63 9.04 40.24
CA ALA A 43 4.88 9.87 41.20
C ALA A 43 4.28 11.13 40.56
N LEU A 44 5.00 11.74 39.62
CA LEU A 44 4.55 12.94 38.91
C LEU A 44 3.72 12.65 37.64
N GLY A 45 3.61 11.39 37.23
CA GLY A 45 2.99 11.03 35.94
C GLY A 45 3.71 11.65 34.74
N TYR A 46 5.05 11.84 34.85
CA TYR A 46 5.82 12.44 33.77
C TYR A 46 5.95 11.49 32.60
N SER A 47 5.52 11.95 31.42
CA SER A 47 5.78 11.28 30.13
C SER A 47 6.79 12.11 29.34
N PRO A 48 7.90 11.49 28.89
CA PRO A 48 8.88 12.19 28.05
C PRO A 48 8.24 12.75 26.80
N ASP A 49 8.49 14.00 26.50
CA ASP A 49 8.07 14.62 25.24
C ASP A 49 9.02 14.17 24.12
N ILE A 50 8.57 13.15 23.37
CA ILE A 50 9.33 12.58 22.27
C ILE A 50 9.58 13.64 21.18
N THR A 51 8.61 14.54 20.97
CA THR A 51 8.72 15.64 20.00
C THR A 51 9.85 16.60 20.38
N ALA A 52 9.89 17.02 21.66
CA ALA A 52 10.97 17.89 22.16
C ALA A 52 12.36 17.23 22.10
N ARG A 53 12.42 15.92 22.31
CA ARG A 53 13.66 15.14 22.20
C ARG A 53 14.16 15.05 20.76
N ASN A 54 13.27 14.74 19.84
CA ASN A 54 13.57 14.57 18.42
C ASN A 54 13.91 15.92 17.78
N PHE A 55 13.25 17.00 18.22
CA PHE A 55 13.55 18.37 17.78
C PHE A 55 15.02 18.77 18.07
N LYS A 56 15.56 18.38 19.23
CA LYS A 56 17.00 18.60 19.55
C LYS A 56 17.95 17.82 18.64
N LYS A 57 17.49 16.73 18.01
CA LYS A 57 18.27 15.93 17.06
C LYS A 57 18.07 16.36 15.60
N GLY A 58 17.26 17.40 15.35
CA GLY A 58 16.92 17.85 14.00
C GLY A 58 16.04 16.88 13.21
N ARG A 59 15.45 15.86 13.86
CA ARG A 59 14.56 14.86 13.27
C ARG A 59 13.28 14.72 14.09
N LYS A 60 12.16 14.35 13.44
CA LYS A 60 10.86 14.13 14.11
C LYS A 60 10.71 12.68 14.57
N GLY A 61 11.38 11.75 13.91
CA GLY A 61 11.20 10.31 14.11
C GLY A 61 9.87 9.80 13.56
N LEU A 62 9.29 10.52 12.62
CA LEU A 62 8.00 10.23 12.00
C LEU A 62 8.15 10.18 10.48
N VAL A 63 7.52 9.19 9.87
CA VAL A 63 7.39 9.05 8.42
C VAL A 63 5.92 9.08 8.06
N GLY A 64 5.56 9.81 7.01
CA GLY A 64 4.20 9.82 6.50
C GLY A 64 4.02 8.78 5.38
N MET A 65 2.80 8.23 5.29
CA MET A 65 2.35 7.48 4.13
C MET A 65 1.02 8.02 3.66
N LEU A 66 0.94 8.38 2.38
CA LEU A 66 -0.31 8.72 1.71
C LEU A 66 -0.78 7.53 0.90
N VAL A 67 -2.05 7.15 1.11
CA VAL A 67 -2.73 6.06 0.40
C VAL A 67 -4.04 6.56 -0.18
N PRO A 68 -4.44 6.11 -1.39
CA PRO A 68 -5.71 6.51 -1.98
C PRO A 68 -6.91 5.93 -1.25
N ASP A 69 -6.79 4.70 -0.70
CA ASP A 69 -7.87 4.08 0.06
C ASP A 69 -7.33 3.03 1.06
N LEU A 70 -7.66 3.23 2.33
CA LEU A 70 -7.29 2.31 3.42
C LEU A 70 -8.16 1.05 3.46
N SER A 71 -9.32 1.04 2.80
CA SER A 71 -10.21 -0.12 2.80
C SER A 71 -9.71 -1.29 1.95
N TYR A 72 -8.73 -1.05 1.08
CA TYR A 72 -8.12 -2.11 0.29
C TYR A 72 -7.14 -2.95 1.12
N GLY A 73 -7.32 -4.27 1.12
CA GLY A 73 -6.46 -5.21 1.84
C GLY A 73 -4.97 -5.10 1.49
N ARG A 74 -4.64 -4.68 0.26
CA ARG A 74 -3.26 -4.40 -0.15
C ARG A 74 -2.63 -3.25 0.63
N SER A 75 -3.40 -2.22 0.96
CA SER A 75 -2.89 -1.09 1.78
C SER A 75 -2.43 -1.57 3.15
N SER A 76 -3.15 -2.49 3.79
CA SER A 76 -2.76 -3.03 5.10
C SER A 76 -1.46 -3.85 5.05
N LEU A 77 -1.21 -4.61 3.99
CA LEU A 77 0.05 -5.34 3.79
C LEU A 77 1.23 -4.37 3.59
N ILE A 78 1.04 -3.32 2.79
CA ILE A 78 2.06 -2.27 2.60
C ILE A 78 2.38 -1.62 3.95
N LEU A 79 1.36 -1.21 4.71
CA LEU A 79 1.53 -0.55 6.00
C LEU A 79 2.25 -1.43 7.01
N LYS A 80 1.86 -2.71 7.13
CA LYS A 80 2.52 -3.68 8.00
C LYS A 80 4.02 -3.77 7.70
N GLN A 81 4.37 -3.95 6.43
CA GLN A 81 5.76 -4.10 6.01
C GLN A 81 6.57 -2.80 6.20
N LEU A 82 5.95 -1.64 5.97
CA LEU A 82 6.59 -0.34 6.22
C LEU A 82 6.83 -0.11 7.71
N GLU A 83 5.87 -0.48 8.57
CA GLU A 83 6.02 -0.37 10.03
C GLU A 83 7.21 -1.20 10.52
N GLU A 84 7.36 -2.43 10.04
CA GLU A 84 8.51 -3.28 10.34
C GLU A 84 9.83 -2.61 9.94
N VAL A 85 9.92 -2.04 8.73
CA VAL A 85 11.11 -1.32 8.28
C VAL A 85 11.38 -0.07 9.11
N MET A 86 10.35 0.75 9.38
CA MET A 86 10.50 1.98 10.17
C MET A 86 10.92 1.69 11.62
N ALA A 87 10.42 0.60 12.21
CA ALA A 87 10.79 0.18 13.56
C ALA A 87 12.30 -0.09 13.70
N THR A 88 12.96 -0.63 12.67
CA THR A 88 14.43 -0.84 12.68
C THR A 88 15.20 0.47 12.84
N ALA A 89 14.67 1.56 12.31
CA ALA A 89 15.22 2.91 12.41
C ALA A 89 14.70 3.69 13.62
N LYS A 90 13.85 3.07 14.47
CA LYS A 90 13.16 3.72 15.60
C LYS A 90 12.31 4.91 15.17
N MET A 91 11.69 4.78 14.00
CA MET A 91 10.74 5.75 13.45
C MET A 91 9.31 5.18 13.52
N HIS A 92 8.32 6.06 13.49
CA HIS A 92 6.91 5.69 13.51
C HIS A 92 6.23 6.15 12.24
N LEU A 93 5.16 5.45 11.85
CA LEU A 93 4.40 5.72 10.65
C LEU A 93 3.14 6.51 10.97
N ILE A 94 2.89 7.57 10.20
CA ILE A 94 1.63 8.31 10.16
C ILE A 94 0.98 8.04 8.81
N VAL A 95 -0.26 7.57 8.82
CA VAL A 95 -1.00 7.23 7.59
C VAL A 95 -2.10 8.24 7.35
N SER A 96 -2.22 8.69 6.11
CA SER A 96 -3.28 9.59 5.67
C SER A 96 -3.98 9.03 4.42
N ASN A 97 -5.32 9.00 4.46
CA ASN A 97 -6.15 8.55 3.36
C ASN A 97 -6.53 9.75 2.46
N THR A 98 -6.13 9.69 1.17
CA THR A 98 -6.43 10.76 0.20
C THR A 98 -7.77 10.56 -0.51
N LYS A 99 -8.47 9.45 -0.29
CA LYS A 99 -9.75 9.08 -0.93
C LYS A 99 -9.68 9.10 -2.46
N ALA A 100 -8.53 8.77 -3.02
CA ALA A 100 -8.23 8.86 -4.44
C ALA A 100 -8.50 10.25 -5.05
N SER A 101 -8.40 11.32 -4.23
CA SER A 101 -8.63 12.70 -4.64
C SER A 101 -7.31 13.48 -4.72
N PRO A 102 -6.92 14.01 -5.90
CA PRO A 102 -5.74 14.87 -6.04
C PRO A 102 -5.77 16.10 -5.13
N GLN A 103 -6.95 16.66 -4.89
CA GLN A 103 -7.11 17.82 -4.00
C GLN A 103 -6.79 17.42 -2.54
N GLN A 104 -7.34 16.31 -2.06
CA GLN A 104 -7.06 15.82 -0.70
C GLN A 104 -5.58 15.41 -0.55
N GLU A 105 -5.00 14.79 -1.59
CA GLU A 105 -3.57 14.49 -1.62
C GLU A 105 -2.72 15.75 -1.43
N ALA A 106 -3.01 16.82 -2.16
CA ALA A 106 -2.32 18.10 -2.04
C ALA A 106 -2.46 18.73 -0.63
N GLU A 107 -3.64 18.64 0.00
CA GLU A 107 -3.88 19.13 1.36
C GLU A 107 -3.06 18.33 2.39
N GLN A 108 -3.06 17.01 2.29
CA GLN A 108 -2.29 16.14 3.18
C GLN A 108 -0.78 16.30 2.98
N LEU A 109 -0.32 16.48 1.74
CA LEU A 109 1.07 16.78 1.44
C LEU A 109 1.52 18.06 2.17
N LYS A 110 0.78 19.17 2.03
CA LYS A 110 1.09 20.43 2.73
C LYS A 110 1.18 20.23 4.25
N LEU A 111 0.23 19.50 4.82
CA LEU A 111 0.21 19.23 6.26
C LEU A 111 1.43 18.43 6.70
N LEU A 112 1.71 17.30 6.05
CA LEU A 112 2.78 16.40 6.46
C LEU A 112 4.17 17.02 6.22
N THR A 113 4.36 17.73 5.10
CA THR A 113 5.64 18.38 4.77
C THR A 113 5.90 19.68 5.56
N SER A 114 4.90 20.22 6.27
CA SER A 114 5.06 21.45 7.11
C SER A 114 5.97 21.25 8.34
N GLY A 115 6.70 20.16 8.41
CA GLY A 115 7.61 19.82 9.50
C GLY A 115 7.06 18.78 10.47
N LEU A 116 5.97 18.09 10.10
CA LEU A 116 5.38 17.02 10.90
C LEU A 116 6.16 15.71 10.77
N VAL A 117 6.64 15.38 9.57
CA VAL A 117 7.36 14.13 9.29
C VAL A 117 8.75 14.40 8.70
N ASP A 118 9.63 13.41 8.75
CA ASP A 118 10.99 13.46 8.20
C ASP A 118 11.04 13.03 6.72
N GLY A 119 10.02 12.33 6.25
CA GLY A 119 9.89 11.89 4.87
C GLY A 119 8.54 11.27 4.59
N LEU A 120 8.23 11.01 3.31
CA LEU A 120 6.95 10.50 2.83
C LEU A 120 7.11 9.32 1.88
N ILE A 121 6.20 8.35 2.01
CA ILE A 121 5.91 7.34 0.99
C ILE A 121 4.54 7.65 0.43
N ILE A 122 4.39 7.65 -0.90
CA ILE A 122 3.18 8.12 -1.56
C ILE A 122 2.73 7.11 -2.61
N GLN A 123 1.50 6.64 -2.46
CA GLN A 123 0.72 6.04 -3.53
C GLN A 123 -0.17 7.15 -4.08
N SER A 124 0.30 7.83 -5.13
CA SER A 124 -0.33 9.06 -5.61
C SER A 124 -1.63 8.78 -6.36
N SER A 125 -2.58 9.70 -6.24
CA SER A 125 -3.80 9.74 -7.04
C SER A 125 -3.65 10.59 -8.31
N CYS A 126 -2.47 11.23 -8.48
CA CYS A 126 -2.16 12.09 -9.61
C CYS A 126 -1.50 11.31 -10.74
N ALA A 127 -1.67 11.77 -11.98
CA ALA A 127 -0.99 11.22 -13.14
C ALA A 127 0.36 11.91 -13.44
N ASP A 128 0.53 13.13 -12.95
CA ASP A 128 1.71 13.96 -13.18
C ASP A 128 2.15 14.64 -11.88
N TYR A 129 3.44 14.56 -11.58
CA TYR A 129 4.05 15.19 -10.41
C TYR A 129 3.82 16.71 -10.34
N GLN A 130 3.72 17.38 -11.48
CA GLN A 130 3.48 18.83 -11.56
C GLN A 130 2.18 19.25 -10.83
N GLN A 131 1.22 18.35 -10.69
CA GLN A 131 -0.04 18.62 -9.97
C GLN A 131 0.17 18.78 -8.45
N ILE A 132 1.21 18.15 -7.90
CA ILE A 132 1.51 18.17 -6.45
C ILE A 132 2.83 18.87 -6.11
N ALA A 133 3.68 19.12 -7.09
CA ALA A 133 4.97 19.78 -6.90
C ALA A 133 4.92 21.06 -6.04
N PRO A 134 3.93 21.97 -6.20
CA PRO A 134 3.84 23.18 -5.38
C PRO A 134 3.59 22.92 -3.88
N CYS A 135 3.19 21.70 -3.51
CA CYS A 135 2.90 21.32 -2.13
C CYS A 135 4.11 20.72 -1.41
N ILE A 136 5.23 20.53 -2.13
CA ILE A 136 6.38 19.75 -1.65
C ILE A 136 7.59 20.70 -1.53
N PRO A 137 8.20 20.81 -0.33
CA PRO A 137 9.43 21.56 -0.16
C PRO A 137 10.56 20.95 -1.00
N ARG A 138 11.49 21.80 -1.44
CA ARG A 138 12.67 21.34 -2.18
C ARG A 138 13.47 20.33 -1.35
N ASP A 139 13.95 19.27 -2.02
CA ASP A 139 14.79 18.22 -1.45
C ASP A 139 14.15 17.46 -0.25
N PHE A 140 12.82 17.50 -0.13
CA PHE A 140 12.11 16.75 0.90
C PHE A 140 12.19 15.24 0.62
N PRO A 141 12.57 14.38 1.59
CA PRO A 141 12.72 12.94 1.37
C PRO A 141 11.38 12.28 0.99
N MET A 142 11.32 11.67 -0.20
CA MET A 142 10.08 11.05 -0.72
C MET A 142 10.36 9.83 -1.57
N VAL A 143 9.45 8.87 -1.54
CA VAL A 143 9.40 7.70 -2.43
C VAL A 143 7.97 7.51 -2.92
N PHE A 144 7.80 7.36 -4.23
CA PHE A 144 6.52 7.02 -4.84
C PHE A 144 6.42 5.51 -5.06
N ILE A 145 5.22 4.96 -4.91
CA ILE A 145 4.98 3.53 -5.07
C ILE A 145 3.77 3.25 -5.96
N ASP A 146 3.75 2.04 -6.50
CA ASP A 146 2.67 1.36 -7.20
C ASP A 146 2.60 1.64 -8.70
N HIS A 147 2.53 2.87 -9.13
CA HIS A 147 2.43 3.22 -10.55
C HIS A 147 3.34 4.40 -10.91
N PRO A 148 3.70 4.53 -12.19
CA PRO A 148 4.55 5.62 -12.65
C PRO A 148 3.83 6.95 -12.54
N LEU A 149 4.55 7.97 -12.08
CA LEU A 149 4.10 9.35 -12.05
C LEU A 149 4.93 10.15 -13.05
N LYS A 150 4.29 10.80 -14.02
CA LYS A 150 4.98 11.61 -15.03
C LYS A 150 5.79 12.72 -14.35
N ASN A 151 6.94 13.06 -14.94
CA ASN A 151 7.81 14.16 -14.48
C ASN A 151 8.24 14.06 -12.99
N CYS A 152 8.21 12.86 -12.41
CA CYS A 152 8.58 12.66 -11.00
C CYS A 152 10.10 12.69 -10.82
N PRO A 153 10.65 13.61 -9.99
CA PRO A 153 12.09 13.68 -9.73
C PRO A 153 12.55 12.73 -8.61
N TYR A 154 11.63 11.99 -8.01
CA TYR A 154 11.88 11.10 -6.86
C TYR A 154 11.92 9.62 -7.26
N PRO A 155 12.54 8.77 -6.45
CA PRO A 155 12.47 7.33 -6.63
C PRO A 155 11.02 6.86 -6.69
N THR A 156 10.74 6.00 -7.66
CA THR A 156 9.43 5.43 -7.88
C THR A 156 9.54 3.92 -8.04
N LEU A 157 8.80 3.17 -7.23
CA LEU A 157 8.68 1.71 -7.31
C LEU A 157 7.37 1.38 -8.02
N VAL A 158 7.45 0.81 -9.20
CA VAL A 158 6.30 0.48 -10.04
C VAL A 158 6.09 -1.03 -10.05
N VAL A 159 4.85 -1.48 -10.02
CA VAL A 159 4.50 -2.89 -10.19
C VAL A 159 3.86 -3.10 -11.56
N SER A 160 4.55 -3.83 -12.42
CA SER A 160 4.00 -4.30 -13.69
C SER A 160 3.30 -5.64 -13.51
N SER A 161 2.11 -5.76 -14.04
CA SER A 161 1.31 -6.99 -14.03
C SER A 161 1.05 -7.55 -15.43
N TYR A 162 1.60 -6.91 -16.45
CA TYR A 162 1.32 -7.26 -17.86
C TYR A 162 1.56 -8.75 -18.15
N THR A 163 2.77 -9.22 -17.93
CA THR A 163 3.16 -10.61 -18.24
C THR A 163 2.35 -11.62 -17.44
N ALA A 164 2.17 -11.37 -16.14
CA ALA A 164 1.43 -12.29 -15.27
C ALA A 164 -0.07 -12.35 -15.65
N LEU A 165 -0.67 -11.23 -16.01
CA LEU A 165 -2.06 -11.20 -16.45
C LEU A 165 -2.24 -11.84 -17.81
N TYR A 166 -1.34 -11.57 -18.76
CA TYR A 166 -1.32 -12.24 -20.06
C TYR A 166 -1.28 -13.76 -19.89
N GLN A 167 -0.35 -14.28 -19.06
CA GLN A 167 -0.24 -15.71 -18.76
C GLN A 167 -1.52 -16.28 -18.12
N GLY A 168 -2.16 -15.54 -17.24
CA GLY A 168 -3.42 -15.96 -16.61
C GLY A 168 -4.56 -16.06 -17.62
N VAL A 169 -4.67 -15.10 -18.54
CA VAL A 169 -5.67 -15.16 -19.63
C VAL A 169 -5.35 -16.28 -20.62
N GLU A 170 -4.07 -16.45 -20.99
CA GLU A 170 -3.60 -17.56 -21.80
C GLU A 170 -3.98 -18.93 -21.20
N ASP A 171 -3.83 -19.09 -19.88
CA ASP A 171 -4.20 -20.32 -19.18
C ASP A 171 -5.70 -20.59 -19.25
N LEU A 172 -6.55 -19.56 -19.08
CA LEU A 172 -8.00 -19.68 -19.30
C LEU A 172 -8.34 -20.12 -20.73
N ILE A 173 -7.67 -19.56 -21.73
CA ILE A 173 -7.89 -19.94 -23.14
C ILE A 173 -7.48 -21.40 -23.37
N ARG A 174 -6.35 -21.83 -22.84
CA ARG A 174 -5.88 -23.22 -22.93
C ARG A 174 -6.79 -24.22 -22.20
N GLN A 175 -7.54 -23.77 -21.20
CA GLN A 175 -8.59 -24.56 -20.55
C GLN A 175 -9.88 -24.64 -21.37
N GLY A 176 -9.97 -23.97 -22.51
CA GLY A 176 -11.10 -24.01 -23.45
C GLY A 176 -12.09 -22.86 -23.29
N HIS A 177 -11.77 -21.86 -22.46
CA HIS A 177 -12.63 -20.67 -22.36
C HIS A 177 -12.46 -19.78 -23.60
N SER A 178 -13.56 -19.52 -24.33
CA SER A 178 -13.58 -18.63 -25.49
C SER A 178 -14.41 -17.35 -25.24
N GLN A 179 -15.31 -17.38 -24.28
CA GLN A 179 -16.09 -16.22 -23.82
C GLN A 179 -15.53 -15.74 -22.50
N ILE A 180 -14.48 -14.93 -22.56
CA ILE A 180 -13.77 -14.42 -21.39
C ILE A 180 -14.14 -12.95 -21.18
N GLY A 181 -14.82 -12.65 -20.09
CA GLY A 181 -15.16 -11.28 -19.71
C GLY A 181 -14.01 -10.59 -18.96
N TYR A 182 -13.89 -9.27 -19.11
CA TYR A 182 -12.95 -8.47 -18.35
C TYR A 182 -13.66 -7.34 -17.58
N ILE A 183 -13.45 -7.24 -16.29
CA ILE A 183 -13.94 -6.12 -15.48
C ILE A 183 -12.77 -5.20 -15.15
N ALA A 184 -12.72 -4.07 -15.87
CA ALA A 184 -11.71 -3.04 -15.73
C ALA A 184 -12.01 -2.10 -14.54
N ASP A 185 -10.96 -1.54 -13.97
CA ASP A 185 -11.02 -0.34 -13.14
C ASP A 185 -11.11 0.92 -14.05
N GLN A 186 -11.01 2.10 -13.45
CA GLN A 186 -11.08 3.37 -14.16
C GLN A 186 -10.08 3.45 -15.33
N ALA A 187 -10.58 3.82 -16.51
CA ALA A 187 -9.83 3.78 -17.77
C ALA A 187 -8.64 4.76 -17.85
N HIS A 188 -8.54 5.73 -16.95
CA HIS A 188 -7.49 6.76 -16.99
C HIS A 188 -6.28 6.44 -16.11
N ILE A 189 -6.32 5.36 -15.31
CA ILE A 189 -5.24 4.99 -14.40
C ILE A 189 -4.23 4.10 -15.13
N ALA A 190 -2.95 4.42 -15.06
CA ALA A 190 -1.88 3.75 -15.82
C ALA A 190 -1.86 2.23 -15.63
N TYR A 191 -2.00 1.72 -14.41
CA TYR A 191 -2.04 0.28 -14.16
C TYR A 191 -3.29 -0.39 -14.74
N SER A 192 -4.42 0.32 -14.82
CA SER A 192 -5.66 -0.20 -15.42
C SER A 192 -5.51 -0.35 -16.94
N ILE A 193 -4.84 0.61 -17.58
CA ILE A 193 -4.52 0.55 -19.00
C ILE A 193 -3.59 -0.64 -19.28
N GLU A 194 -2.48 -0.78 -18.55
CA GLU A 194 -1.53 -1.89 -18.72
C GLU A 194 -2.20 -3.25 -18.60
N ARG A 195 -3.10 -3.43 -17.63
CA ARG A 195 -3.82 -4.68 -17.38
C ARG A 195 -4.81 -4.99 -18.51
N LEU A 196 -5.55 -3.98 -18.96
CA LEU A 196 -6.48 -4.13 -20.09
C LEU A 196 -5.72 -4.47 -21.38
N ASP A 197 -4.55 -3.86 -21.61
CA ASP A 197 -3.72 -4.16 -22.77
C ASP A 197 -3.18 -5.59 -22.73
N ALA A 198 -2.80 -6.10 -21.55
CA ALA A 198 -2.38 -7.50 -21.38
C ALA A 198 -3.53 -8.48 -21.70
N TYR A 199 -4.75 -8.21 -21.22
CA TYR A 199 -5.93 -9.00 -21.55
C TYR A 199 -6.21 -8.98 -23.06
N ARG A 200 -6.24 -7.79 -23.67
CA ARG A 200 -6.48 -7.63 -25.13
C ARG A 200 -5.42 -8.33 -25.96
N ALA A 201 -4.17 -8.25 -25.55
CA ALA A 201 -3.07 -8.93 -26.24
C ALA A 201 -3.26 -10.45 -26.21
N ALA A 202 -3.53 -11.04 -25.05
CA ALA A 202 -3.75 -12.47 -24.94
C ALA A 202 -4.94 -12.95 -25.79
N VAL A 203 -6.09 -12.27 -25.70
CA VAL A 203 -7.29 -12.63 -26.49
C VAL A 203 -7.03 -12.53 -27.99
N ARG A 204 -6.30 -11.49 -28.44
CA ARG A 204 -5.95 -11.30 -29.85
C ARG A 204 -4.99 -12.37 -30.36
N ASP A 205 -3.94 -12.69 -29.57
CA ASP A 205 -2.89 -13.61 -29.99
C ASP A 205 -3.39 -15.06 -30.13
N TYR A 206 -4.57 -15.36 -29.59
CA TYR A 206 -5.29 -16.63 -29.71
C TYR A 206 -6.54 -16.54 -30.62
N ASP A 207 -6.68 -15.48 -31.43
CA ASP A 207 -7.78 -15.28 -32.40
C ASP A 207 -9.17 -15.38 -31.77
N LEU A 208 -9.32 -15.09 -30.49
CA LEU A 208 -10.63 -15.03 -29.84
C LEU A 208 -11.35 -13.71 -30.20
N PRO A 209 -12.69 -13.70 -30.24
CA PRO A 209 -13.44 -12.50 -30.54
C PRO A 209 -13.22 -11.44 -29.49
N ILE A 210 -12.46 -10.40 -29.85
CA ILE A 210 -12.27 -9.21 -29.00
C ILE A 210 -13.48 -8.31 -29.22
N GLY A 211 -14.54 -8.52 -28.45
CA GLY A 211 -15.64 -7.56 -28.43
C GLY A 211 -15.49 -6.60 -27.26
N ASP A 212 -15.51 -5.29 -27.50
CA ASP A 212 -15.64 -4.30 -26.40
C ASP A 212 -16.86 -4.60 -25.52
N SER A 213 -17.82 -5.39 -26.05
CA SER A 213 -18.97 -5.88 -25.31
C SER A 213 -18.63 -6.81 -24.14
N LEU A 214 -17.45 -7.45 -24.12
CA LEU A 214 -16.97 -8.31 -23.03
C LEU A 214 -16.07 -7.55 -22.04
N ILE A 215 -15.85 -6.26 -22.27
CA ILE A 215 -15.13 -5.39 -21.35
C ILE A 215 -16.14 -4.50 -20.62
N ALA A 216 -16.19 -4.60 -19.31
CA ALA A 216 -17.04 -3.79 -18.46
C ALA A 216 -16.15 -2.92 -17.54
N TYR A 217 -16.57 -1.69 -17.27
CA TYR A 217 -15.83 -0.77 -16.42
C TYR A 217 -16.54 -0.61 -15.07
N ALA A 218 -15.85 -0.94 -13.99
CA ALA A 218 -16.36 -0.80 -12.64
C ALA A 218 -15.81 0.47 -12.00
N HIS A 219 -16.67 1.15 -11.24
CA HIS A 219 -16.27 2.29 -10.43
C HIS A 219 -16.12 1.85 -8.98
N PRO A 220 -14.94 1.98 -8.35
CA PRO A 220 -14.66 1.44 -7.02
C PRO A 220 -15.62 1.94 -5.93
N GLN A 221 -16.07 3.21 -6.04
CA GLN A 221 -16.92 3.84 -5.03
C GLN A 221 -18.41 3.51 -5.14
N THR A 222 -18.86 2.97 -6.29
CA THR A 222 -20.28 2.78 -6.58
C THR A 222 -20.72 1.31 -6.60
N LYS A 223 -19.80 0.39 -6.25
CA LYS A 223 -20.06 -1.08 -6.24
C LYS A 223 -20.61 -1.60 -7.58
N THR A 224 -20.23 -0.98 -8.69
CA THR A 224 -20.73 -1.32 -10.01
C THR A 224 -20.16 -2.63 -10.54
N ALA A 225 -19.08 -3.18 -9.95
CA ALA A 225 -18.51 -4.47 -10.37
C ALA A 225 -19.52 -5.62 -10.24
N TYR A 226 -20.43 -5.56 -9.27
CA TYR A 226 -21.54 -6.50 -9.16
C TYR A 226 -22.39 -6.55 -10.43
N PHE A 227 -22.80 -5.39 -10.95
CA PHE A 227 -23.61 -5.31 -12.18
C PHE A 227 -22.78 -5.59 -13.45
N CYS A 228 -21.48 -5.31 -13.42
CA CYS A 228 -20.57 -5.73 -14.49
C CYS A 228 -20.52 -7.25 -14.59
N ALA A 229 -20.40 -7.96 -13.48
CA ALA A 229 -20.42 -9.42 -13.41
C ALA A 229 -21.76 -9.97 -13.95
N GLN A 230 -22.88 -9.39 -13.53
CA GLN A 230 -24.20 -9.75 -14.06
C GLN A 230 -24.23 -9.67 -15.58
N GLY A 231 -23.84 -8.52 -16.16
CA GLY A 231 -23.89 -8.31 -17.60
C GLY A 231 -22.96 -9.27 -18.38
N LEU A 232 -21.82 -9.66 -17.80
CA LEU A 232 -20.92 -10.65 -18.42
C LEU A 232 -21.51 -12.08 -18.36
N ILE A 233 -22.13 -12.46 -17.26
CA ILE A 233 -22.82 -13.77 -17.13
C ILE A 233 -24.00 -13.85 -18.10
N GLU A 234 -24.80 -12.79 -18.25
CA GLU A 234 -25.90 -12.72 -19.23
C GLU A 234 -25.39 -12.89 -20.68
N LYS A 235 -24.16 -12.42 -20.97
CA LYS A 235 -23.46 -12.63 -22.26
C LYS A 235 -22.78 -13.99 -22.38
N LYS A 236 -23.05 -14.92 -21.45
CA LYS A 236 -22.52 -16.28 -21.45
C LYS A 236 -20.98 -16.36 -21.32
N CYS A 237 -20.38 -15.41 -20.65
CA CYS A 237 -18.96 -15.55 -20.26
C CYS A 237 -18.77 -16.77 -19.36
N THR A 238 -17.83 -17.63 -19.73
CA THR A 238 -17.46 -18.82 -18.96
C THR A 238 -16.25 -18.56 -18.06
N ALA A 239 -15.57 -17.43 -18.25
CA ALA A 239 -14.51 -16.93 -17.37
C ALA A 239 -14.61 -15.41 -17.23
N ILE A 240 -14.25 -14.90 -16.09
CA ILE A 240 -14.19 -13.46 -15.80
C ILE A 240 -12.81 -13.13 -15.26
N VAL A 241 -12.16 -12.14 -15.86
CA VAL A 241 -10.91 -11.56 -15.43
C VAL A 241 -11.22 -10.22 -14.74
N VAL A 242 -10.68 -10.01 -13.56
CA VAL A 242 -10.90 -8.76 -12.79
C VAL A 242 -9.60 -8.00 -12.60
N SER A 243 -9.65 -6.67 -12.69
CA SER A 243 -8.44 -5.83 -12.68
C SER A 243 -7.86 -5.54 -11.28
N ASN A 244 -8.62 -5.77 -10.20
CA ASN A 244 -8.16 -5.57 -8.84
C ASN A 244 -8.99 -6.35 -7.80
N ASN A 245 -8.52 -6.34 -6.55
CA ASN A 245 -9.16 -7.04 -5.43
C ASN A 245 -10.56 -6.54 -5.08
N GLY A 246 -10.81 -5.24 -5.16
CA GLY A 246 -12.12 -4.67 -4.85
C GLY A 246 -13.18 -5.16 -5.85
N ILE A 247 -12.82 -5.18 -7.13
CA ILE A 247 -13.65 -5.72 -8.21
C ILE A 247 -13.86 -7.23 -8.02
N ALA A 248 -12.82 -7.97 -7.62
CA ALA A 248 -12.93 -9.40 -7.34
C ALA A 248 -13.97 -9.69 -6.24
N LEU A 249 -13.93 -8.95 -5.14
CA LEU A 249 -14.88 -9.12 -4.03
C LEU A 249 -16.34 -8.87 -4.45
N GLU A 250 -16.60 -7.79 -5.19
CA GLU A 250 -17.94 -7.49 -5.68
C GLU A 250 -18.42 -8.49 -6.73
N THR A 251 -17.52 -8.99 -7.60
CA THR A 251 -17.81 -10.08 -8.54
C THR A 251 -18.18 -11.34 -7.79
N LEU A 252 -17.41 -11.76 -6.80
CA LEU A 252 -17.69 -12.94 -5.99
C LEU A 252 -18.99 -12.80 -5.20
N LYS A 253 -19.31 -11.59 -4.73
CA LYS A 253 -20.57 -11.31 -4.09
C LYS A 253 -21.76 -11.58 -5.03
N TYR A 254 -21.66 -11.13 -6.30
CA TYR A 254 -22.66 -11.43 -7.31
C TYR A 254 -22.80 -12.95 -7.51
N LEU A 255 -21.69 -13.66 -7.73
CA LEU A 255 -21.69 -15.11 -7.94
C LEU A 255 -22.32 -15.86 -6.76
N ASN A 256 -21.95 -15.51 -5.54
CA ASN A 256 -22.50 -16.15 -4.34
C ASN A 256 -24.01 -15.92 -4.17
N ILE A 257 -24.51 -14.71 -4.41
CA ILE A 257 -25.95 -14.39 -4.30
C ILE A 257 -26.76 -15.17 -5.33
N HIS A 258 -26.18 -15.41 -6.52
CA HIS A 258 -26.85 -16.16 -7.60
C HIS A 258 -26.49 -17.65 -7.62
N HIS A 259 -25.83 -18.15 -6.56
CA HIS A 259 -25.44 -19.56 -6.40
C HIS A 259 -24.56 -20.10 -7.55
N LEU A 260 -23.77 -19.21 -8.17
CA LEU A 260 -22.82 -19.57 -9.21
C LEU A 260 -21.46 -19.93 -8.56
N GLN A 261 -20.96 -21.13 -8.89
CA GLN A 261 -19.73 -21.67 -8.31
C GLN A 261 -18.53 -21.34 -9.21
N VAL A 262 -17.49 -20.75 -8.59
CA VAL A 262 -16.22 -20.52 -9.28
C VAL A 262 -15.54 -21.86 -9.57
N GLY A 263 -15.16 -22.05 -10.84
CA GLY A 263 -14.52 -23.28 -11.30
C GLY A 263 -15.49 -24.35 -11.81
N THR A 264 -16.79 -24.13 -11.68
CA THR A 264 -17.84 -25.02 -12.21
C THR A 264 -18.73 -24.27 -13.18
N ASP A 265 -19.34 -23.17 -12.75
CA ASP A 265 -20.25 -22.38 -13.57
C ASP A 265 -19.51 -21.25 -14.31
N VAL A 266 -18.51 -20.66 -13.66
CA VAL A 266 -17.66 -19.59 -14.21
C VAL A 266 -16.27 -19.66 -13.60
N GLU A 267 -15.22 -19.50 -14.38
CA GLU A 267 -13.86 -19.37 -13.88
C GLU A 267 -13.56 -17.91 -13.54
N LEU A 268 -12.69 -17.68 -12.53
CA LEU A 268 -12.30 -16.35 -12.11
C LEU A 268 -10.77 -16.23 -12.09
N LEU A 269 -10.25 -15.20 -12.75
CA LEU A 269 -8.86 -14.76 -12.61
C LEU A 269 -8.84 -13.44 -11.87
N GLY A 270 -8.26 -13.46 -10.65
CA GLY A 270 -8.23 -12.31 -9.78
C GLY A 270 -6.83 -11.77 -9.51
N PHE A 271 -6.74 -10.68 -8.76
CA PHE A 271 -5.50 -10.13 -8.23
C PHE A 271 -5.37 -10.46 -6.75
N SER A 272 -4.23 -11.01 -6.33
CA SER A 272 -3.94 -11.19 -4.91
C SER A 272 -3.39 -9.90 -4.31
N GLY A 273 -3.85 -9.58 -3.14
CA GLY A 273 -3.40 -8.40 -2.38
C GLY A 273 -3.86 -8.49 -0.92
N SER A 274 -4.51 -9.61 -0.60
CA SER A 274 -4.88 -10.00 0.75
C SER A 274 -5.15 -11.50 0.73
N ASP A 275 -4.93 -12.19 1.83
CA ASP A 275 -5.04 -13.67 1.93
C ASP A 275 -6.48 -14.21 1.87
N TRP A 276 -7.49 -13.34 1.61
CA TRP A 276 -8.90 -13.76 1.64
C TRP A 276 -9.28 -14.80 0.58
N TYR A 277 -8.52 -14.93 -0.52
CA TYR A 277 -8.67 -16.05 -1.45
C TYR A 277 -8.43 -17.40 -0.78
N GLY A 278 -7.52 -17.45 0.20
CA GLY A 278 -7.24 -18.65 0.98
C GLY A 278 -8.37 -19.09 1.92
N TYR A 279 -9.31 -18.19 2.26
CA TYR A 279 -10.47 -18.53 3.08
C TYR A 279 -11.63 -19.15 2.30
N ARG A 280 -11.47 -19.29 0.98
CA ARG A 280 -12.48 -19.94 0.14
C ARG A 280 -12.16 -21.41 -0.06
N THR A 281 -13.22 -22.21 -0.20
CA THR A 281 -13.12 -23.63 -0.57
C THR A 281 -12.72 -23.79 -2.03
N GLU A 282 -13.13 -22.84 -2.89
CA GLU A 282 -12.76 -22.87 -4.30
C GLU A 282 -11.40 -22.18 -4.51
N LYS A 283 -10.52 -22.86 -5.20
CA LYS A 283 -9.24 -22.29 -5.62
C LYS A 283 -9.46 -21.31 -6.78
N ILE A 284 -8.89 -20.11 -6.68
CA ILE A 284 -8.97 -19.06 -7.67
C ILE A 284 -7.57 -18.79 -8.23
N ALA A 285 -7.43 -18.82 -9.55
CA ALA A 285 -6.22 -18.37 -10.23
C ALA A 285 -5.99 -16.87 -9.98
N GLN A 286 -4.73 -16.46 -9.81
CA GLN A 286 -4.48 -15.09 -9.38
C GLN A 286 -3.17 -14.52 -9.93
N VAL A 287 -3.18 -13.21 -10.14
CA VAL A 287 -1.98 -12.39 -10.37
C VAL A 287 -1.49 -11.89 -9.01
N SER A 288 -0.35 -12.39 -8.56
CA SER A 288 0.26 -12.02 -7.28
C SER A 288 1.21 -10.85 -7.46
N GLN A 289 0.95 -9.76 -6.76
CA GLN A 289 1.79 -8.56 -6.77
C GLN A 289 2.86 -8.66 -5.66
N PRO A 290 4.12 -8.25 -5.91
CA PRO A 290 5.21 -8.27 -4.93
C PRO A 290 5.07 -7.12 -3.90
N THR A 291 3.93 -7.09 -3.19
CA THR A 291 3.52 -5.97 -2.33
C THR A 291 4.48 -5.78 -1.15
N GLU A 292 4.87 -6.86 -0.49
CA GLU A 292 5.79 -6.81 0.66
C GLU A 292 7.19 -6.37 0.25
N GLU A 293 7.69 -6.89 -0.89
CA GLU A 293 8.99 -6.50 -1.44
C GLU A 293 8.99 -5.02 -1.81
N MET A 294 7.95 -4.54 -2.51
CA MET A 294 7.80 -3.13 -2.86
C MET A 294 7.81 -2.24 -1.61
N ALA A 295 7.03 -2.59 -0.60
CA ALA A 295 6.96 -1.82 0.64
C ALA A 295 8.30 -1.79 1.38
N ARG A 296 8.98 -2.93 1.49
CA ARG A 296 10.30 -3.02 2.10
C ARG A 296 11.32 -2.15 1.37
N MET A 297 11.37 -2.22 0.04
CA MET A 297 12.27 -1.40 -0.77
C MET A 297 11.96 0.10 -0.62
N ALA A 298 10.66 0.47 -0.63
CA ALA A 298 10.24 1.85 -0.44
C ALA A 298 10.69 2.41 0.90
N GLY A 299 10.49 1.63 1.97
CA GLY A 299 10.93 1.99 3.31
C GLY A 299 12.45 2.18 3.41
N GLN A 300 13.23 1.26 2.84
CA GLN A 300 14.69 1.35 2.83
C GLN A 300 15.19 2.57 2.05
N GLN A 301 14.66 2.80 0.84
CA GLN A 301 15.02 3.97 0.03
C GLN A 301 14.65 5.29 0.74
N LEU A 302 13.51 5.35 1.43
CA LEU A 302 13.15 6.54 2.17
C LEU A 302 14.10 6.79 3.34
N LEU A 303 14.51 5.76 4.09
CA LEU A 303 15.48 5.89 5.17
C LEU A 303 16.84 6.39 4.68
N GLU A 304 17.28 5.93 3.50
CA GLU A 304 18.50 6.43 2.84
C GLU A 304 18.38 7.92 2.51
N GLN A 305 17.25 8.35 1.94
CA GLN A 305 17.01 9.77 1.63
C GLN A 305 16.91 10.65 2.87
N ILE A 306 16.32 10.17 3.96
CA ILE A 306 16.29 10.91 5.23
C ILE A 306 17.70 11.11 5.79
N GLN A 307 18.60 10.15 5.57
CA GLN A 307 20.00 10.26 6.00
C GLN A 307 20.82 11.17 5.08
N GLN A 308 20.62 11.06 3.78
CA GLN A 308 21.32 11.82 2.74
C GLN A 308 20.33 12.29 1.68
N PRO A 309 19.68 13.46 1.90
CA PRO A 309 18.73 13.98 0.94
C PRO A 309 19.40 14.14 -0.45
N LYS A 310 18.97 13.33 -1.40
CA LYS A 310 19.34 13.43 -2.82
C LYS A 310 18.10 13.14 -3.63
N THR A 311 17.65 14.11 -4.37
CA THR A 311 16.67 13.90 -5.44
C THR A 311 17.36 13.11 -6.56
N CYS A 312 16.93 11.87 -6.76
CA CYS A 312 17.38 11.02 -7.85
C CYS A 312 16.17 10.35 -8.49
N ALA A 313 15.79 10.83 -9.67
CA ALA A 313 14.74 10.18 -10.45
C ALA A 313 15.22 8.77 -10.85
N ARG A 314 14.68 7.76 -10.21
CA ARG A 314 14.92 6.35 -10.50
C ARG A 314 13.61 5.58 -10.44
N THR A 315 13.23 4.99 -11.55
CA THR A 315 12.10 4.05 -11.57
C THR A 315 12.64 2.63 -11.46
N THR A 316 12.13 1.89 -10.47
CA THR A 316 12.38 0.46 -10.31
C THR A 316 11.08 -0.27 -10.59
N VAL A 317 11.10 -1.20 -11.54
CA VAL A 317 9.93 -1.99 -11.91
C VAL A 317 10.03 -3.36 -11.24
N LEU A 318 9.02 -3.70 -10.47
CA LEU A 318 8.78 -5.02 -9.89
C LEU A 318 7.72 -5.73 -10.72
N HIS A 319 7.82 -7.05 -10.84
CA HIS A 319 6.91 -7.83 -11.67
C HIS A 319 6.01 -8.72 -10.83
N SER A 320 4.72 -8.71 -11.17
CA SER A 320 3.75 -9.67 -10.63
C SER A 320 4.02 -11.07 -11.16
N THR A 321 3.55 -12.08 -10.43
CA THR A 321 3.65 -13.49 -10.81
C THR A 321 2.25 -14.06 -11.01
N TYR A 322 2.05 -14.84 -12.05
CA TYR A 322 0.84 -15.62 -12.23
C TYR A 322 0.89 -16.89 -11.34
N ILE A 323 -0.15 -17.11 -10.57
CA ILE A 323 -0.34 -18.30 -9.73
C ILE A 323 -1.55 -19.07 -10.27
N PRO A 324 -1.33 -20.21 -10.98
CA PRO A 324 -2.41 -21.00 -11.49
C PRO A 324 -3.25 -21.63 -10.37
N LYS A 325 -4.51 -21.92 -10.64
CA LYS A 325 -5.48 -22.49 -9.71
C LYS A 325 -4.96 -23.71 -8.94
N LYS A 326 -4.22 -24.60 -9.61
CA LYS A 326 -3.62 -25.80 -9.00
C LYS A 326 -2.55 -25.49 -7.92
N GLN A 327 -1.92 -24.32 -7.98
CA GLN A 327 -0.88 -23.85 -7.06
C GLN A 327 -1.39 -22.85 -6.02
N ALA A 328 -2.66 -22.44 -6.14
CA ALA A 328 -3.24 -21.55 -5.13
C ALA A 328 -3.24 -22.25 -3.76
N LYS A 329 -2.65 -21.58 -2.76
CA LYS A 329 -2.52 -22.13 -1.41
C LYS A 329 -3.89 -22.42 -0.81
N GLU A 330 -4.07 -23.63 -0.29
CA GLU A 330 -5.08 -23.89 0.73
C GLU A 330 -4.57 -23.34 2.06
N PHE A 331 -5.44 -22.65 2.79
CA PHE A 331 -5.16 -22.38 4.21
C PHE A 331 -5.31 -23.71 4.96
N SER A 332 -4.19 -24.33 5.33
CA SER A 332 -4.22 -25.36 6.34
C SER A 332 -4.30 -24.67 7.69
N TYR A 333 -5.42 -24.84 8.39
CA TYR A 333 -5.47 -24.57 9.82
C TYR A 333 -4.50 -25.55 10.49
N VAL A 334 -3.32 -25.08 10.93
CA VAL A 334 -2.48 -25.76 11.89
C VAL A 334 -2.66 -25.06 13.23
#